data_cb9632f85bd798d78a74be834db7ca6b
#
_entry.id   cb9632f85bd798d78a74be834db7ca6b
#
_cell.length_a   1.000
_cell.length_b   1.000
_cell.length_c   1.000
_cell.angle_alpha   90.00
_cell.angle_beta   90.00
_cell.angle_gamma   90.00
#
_symmetry.space_group_name_H-M   'P 1'
#
loop_
_entity.id
_entity.type
_entity.pdbx_description
1 polymer ?
#
loop_
_entity_poly.entity_id
_entity_poly.type
_entity_poly.pdbx_seq_one_letter_code
_entity_poly.pdbx_strand_id
1 'polypeptide(L)'
;MDHDIQTVPPVVILARPQMGENIGAAARAMMNCGLSDLRLVAPRDGWPNAAALPMAAGGKSLIEHARVFDTVAAATHDISFLAATSARRRDLAIRSSDPRHAAAMIVGHTSQSHGKAASDRKRAAILFGPEASGLDNDEVVLAD
;
A
#
# COMPACT_ATOMS: atom_id res chain seq x y z
N MET A 1 -26.26 1.61 -19.54
CA MET A 1 -24.91 1.16 -19.86
C MET A 1 -24.03 1.43 -18.66
N ASP A 2 -23.80 0.38 -17.88
CA ASP A 2 -22.79 0.45 -16.84
C ASP A 2 -21.43 0.48 -17.52
N HIS A 3 -20.85 1.65 -17.59
CA HIS A 3 -19.44 1.74 -17.88
C HIS A 3 -18.72 1.22 -16.62
N ASP A 4 -18.33 -0.05 -16.65
CA ASP A 4 -17.38 -0.60 -15.69
C ASP A 4 -16.14 0.29 -15.73
N ILE A 5 -16.06 1.21 -14.78
CA ILE A 5 -14.84 1.98 -14.54
C ILE A 5 -13.83 0.96 -14.03
N GLN A 6 -13.04 0.37 -14.94
CA GLN A 6 -11.94 -0.49 -14.55
C GLN A 6 -10.88 0.36 -13.85
N THR A 7 -11.04 0.51 -12.55
CA THR A 7 -10.02 1.12 -11.71
C THR A 7 -8.90 0.10 -11.48
N VAL A 8 -7.66 0.55 -11.59
CA VAL A 8 -6.52 -0.25 -11.17
C VAL A 8 -6.48 -0.23 -9.64
N PRO A 9 -6.58 -1.39 -8.95
CA PRO A 9 -6.54 -1.42 -7.49
C PRO A 9 -5.23 -0.83 -6.95
N PRO A 10 -5.25 -0.11 -5.83
CA PRO A 10 -4.05 0.44 -5.24
C PRO A 10 -3.13 -0.66 -4.71
N VAL A 11 -1.85 -0.37 -4.75
CA VAL A 11 -0.80 -1.15 -4.09
C VAL A 11 -0.82 -0.85 -2.60
N VAL A 12 -0.66 -1.87 -1.76
CA VAL A 12 -0.46 -1.69 -0.32
C VAL A 12 1.02 -1.90 0.01
N ILE A 13 1.61 -0.93 0.67
CA ILE A 13 3.02 -0.94 1.07
C ILE A 13 3.10 -0.86 2.59
N LEU A 14 3.75 -1.84 3.20
CA LEU A 14 4.02 -1.87 4.64
C LEU A 14 5.50 -1.54 4.87
N ALA A 15 5.77 -0.38 5.47
CA ALA A 15 7.13 0.04 5.77
C ALA A 15 7.56 -0.49 7.15
N ARG A 16 8.64 -1.25 7.16
CA ARG A 16 9.23 -1.84 8.37
C ARG A 16 8.22 -2.53 9.28
N PRO A 17 7.34 -3.41 8.74
CA PRO A 17 6.37 -4.11 9.57
C PRO A 17 7.12 -4.94 10.62
N GLN A 18 6.63 -4.90 11.86
CA GLN A 18 7.32 -5.51 12.99
C GLN A 18 6.88 -6.95 13.20
N MET A 19 5.58 -7.22 13.12
CA MET A 19 5.01 -8.52 13.41
C MET A 19 4.51 -9.22 12.13
N GLY A 20 4.93 -10.46 11.93
CA GLY A 20 4.45 -11.29 10.82
C GLY A 20 2.93 -11.47 10.84
N GLU A 21 2.33 -11.56 12.02
CA GLU A 21 0.88 -11.65 12.21
C GLU A 21 0.15 -10.44 11.61
N ASN A 22 0.71 -9.25 11.73
CA ASN A 22 0.11 -8.04 11.16
C ASN A 22 0.21 -8.01 9.64
N ILE A 23 1.29 -8.56 9.08
CA ILE A 23 1.41 -8.73 7.63
C ILE A 23 0.33 -9.69 7.13
N GLY A 24 0.13 -10.80 7.83
CA GLY A 24 -0.94 -11.76 7.52
C GLY A 24 -2.33 -11.14 7.61
N ALA A 25 -2.61 -10.37 8.65
CA ALA A 25 -3.88 -9.66 8.82
C ALA A 25 -4.12 -8.62 7.70
N ALA A 26 -3.08 -7.92 7.27
CA ALA A 26 -3.16 -6.99 6.14
C ALA A 26 -3.49 -7.74 4.84
N ALA A 27 -2.83 -8.87 4.57
CA ALA A 27 -3.12 -9.70 3.40
C ALA A 27 -4.57 -10.20 3.39
N ARG A 28 -5.09 -10.61 4.54
CA ARG A 28 -6.50 -10.98 4.68
C ARG A 28 -7.45 -9.85 4.35
N ALA A 29 -7.19 -8.65 4.88
CA ALA A 29 -8.00 -7.47 4.61
C ALA A 29 -7.94 -7.09 3.12
N MET A 30 -6.76 -7.13 2.51
CA MET A 30 -6.55 -6.86 1.09
C MET A 30 -7.38 -7.81 0.21
N MET A 31 -7.32 -9.10 0.50
CA MET A 31 -8.10 -10.10 -0.25
C MET A 31 -9.60 -9.79 -0.18
N ASN A 32 -10.12 -9.46 1.00
CA ASN A 32 -11.53 -9.12 1.19
C ASN A 32 -11.93 -7.86 0.41
N CYS A 33 -10.99 -6.98 0.12
CA CYS A 33 -11.20 -5.74 -0.64
C CYS A 33 -10.82 -5.85 -2.12
N GLY A 34 -10.43 -7.02 -2.59
CA GLY A 34 -10.01 -7.22 -3.98
C GLY A 34 -8.65 -6.61 -4.34
N LEU A 35 -7.79 -6.38 -3.35
CA LEU A 35 -6.42 -5.88 -3.55
C LEU A 35 -5.45 -7.05 -3.66
N SER A 36 -4.44 -6.95 -4.52
CA SER A 36 -3.55 -8.07 -4.83
C SER A 36 -2.04 -7.75 -4.83
N ASP A 37 -1.64 -6.49 -4.82
CA ASP A 37 -0.21 -6.12 -4.82
C ASP A 37 0.20 -5.68 -3.41
N LEU A 38 0.87 -6.58 -2.69
CA LEU A 38 1.44 -6.34 -1.36
C LEU A 38 2.96 -6.17 -1.48
N ARG A 39 3.46 -5.04 -0.97
CA ARG A 39 4.89 -4.74 -0.91
C ARG A 39 5.32 -4.53 0.53
N LEU A 40 6.48 -5.09 0.86
CA LEU A 40 7.09 -4.99 2.19
C LEU A 40 8.42 -4.24 2.07
N VAL A 41 8.61 -3.23 2.88
CA VAL A 41 9.87 -2.49 2.94
C VAL A 41 10.60 -2.86 4.22
N ALA A 42 11.75 -3.48 4.11
CA ALA A 42 12.63 -3.84 5.22
C ALA A 42 11.87 -4.43 6.43
N PRO A 43 11.12 -5.54 6.28
CA PRO A 43 10.40 -6.14 7.39
C PRO A 43 11.39 -6.51 8.51
N ARG A 44 11.05 -6.14 9.76
CA ARG A 44 11.96 -6.26 10.92
C ARG A 44 12.53 -7.66 11.10
N ASP A 45 11.67 -8.66 11.02
CA ASP A 45 12.04 -10.06 11.30
C ASP A 45 12.38 -10.83 10.01
N GLY A 46 12.60 -10.11 8.91
CA GLY A 46 12.90 -10.72 7.61
C GLY A 46 11.67 -11.26 6.89
N TRP A 47 11.90 -11.81 5.72
CA TRP A 47 10.86 -12.40 4.87
C TRP A 47 11.42 -13.60 4.08
N PRO A 48 10.72 -14.72 3.93
CA PRO A 48 9.38 -15.02 4.47
C PRO A 48 9.33 -15.10 6.00
N ASN A 49 8.14 -14.86 6.56
CA ASN A 49 7.86 -14.96 7.98
C ASN A 49 6.69 -15.92 8.21
N ALA A 50 6.96 -17.05 8.89
CA ALA A 50 5.99 -18.11 9.11
C ALA A 50 4.75 -17.67 9.91
N ALA A 51 4.88 -16.62 10.75
CA ALA A 51 3.78 -16.09 11.54
C ALA A 51 2.72 -15.35 10.69
N ALA A 52 3.03 -14.98 9.45
CA ALA A 52 2.08 -14.32 8.57
C ALA A 52 0.98 -15.25 8.04
N LEU A 53 1.30 -16.50 7.73
CA LEU A 53 0.37 -17.43 7.09
C LEU A 53 -0.89 -17.72 7.91
N PRO A 54 -0.82 -18.03 9.22
CA PRO A 54 -2.03 -18.32 10.00
C PRO A 54 -3.02 -17.16 10.06
N MET A 55 -2.52 -15.94 10.03
CA MET A 55 -3.35 -14.72 10.10
C MET A 55 -3.90 -14.31 8.75
N ALA A 56 -3.32 -14.79 7.67
CA ALA A 56 -3.73 -14.42 6.32
C ALA A 56 -5.06 -15.07 5.89
N ALA A 57 -5.46 -16.19 6.50
CA ALA A 57 -6.66 -16.95 6.13
C ALA A 57 -6.69 -17.20 4.61
N GLY A 58 -7.69 -16.72 3.89
CA GLY A 58 -7.75 -16.83 2.43
C GLY A 58 -6.73 -15.99 1.65
N GLY A 59 -5.98 -15.11 2.32
CA GLY A 59 -4.95 -14.25 1.73
C GLY A 59 -3.58 -14.90 1.53
N LYS A 60 -3.48 -16.22 1.61
CA LYS A 60 -2.22 -16.95 1.44
C LYS A 60 -1.47 -16.58 0.16
N SER A 61 -2.17 -16.46 -0.95
CA SER A 61 -1.58 -16.09 -2.24
C SER A 61 -0.90 -14.72 -2.19
N LEU A 62 -1.47 -13.76 -1.46
CA LEU A 62 -0.87 -12.43 -1.25
C LEU A 62 0.45 -12.52 -0.47
N ILE A 63 0.51 -13.41 0.52
CA ILE A 63 1.74 -13.67 1.28
C ILE A 63 2.81 -14.30 0.38
N GLU A 64 2.45 -15.26 -0.43
CA GLU A 64 3.39 -15.96 -1.33
C GLU A 64 3.94 -15.05 -2.43
N HIS A 65 3.17 -14.07 -2.89
CA HIS A 65 3.56 -13.15 -3.96
C HIS A 65 4.00 -11.77 -3.45
N ALA A 66 4.07 -11.56 -2.15
CA ALA A 66 4.54 -10.29 -1.58
C ALA A 66 5.98 -10.02 -2.02
N ARG A 67 6.23 -8.78 -2.46
CA ARG A 67 7.55 -8.33 -2.89
C ARG A 67 8.23 -7.54 -1.78
N VAL A 68 9.52 -7.77 -1.60
CA VAL A 68 10.33 -7.10 -0.58
C VAL A 68 11.26 -6.08 -1.23
N PHE A 69 11.36 -4.92 -0.60
CA PHE A 69 12.21 -3.81 -1.01
C PHE A 69 13.03 -3.31 0.17
N ASP A 70 14.19 -2.75 -0.10
CA ASP A 70 15.06 -2.20 0.96
C ASP A 70 14.61 -0.82 1.43
N THR A 71 13.98 -0.03 0.54
CA THR A 71 13.57 1.34 0.82
C THR A 71 12.17 1.62 0.30
N VAL A 72 11.52 2.62 0.87
CA VAL A 72 10.22 3.12 0.37
C VAL A 72 10.36 3.67 -1.05
N ALA A 73 11.45 4.37 -1.34
CA ALA A 73 11.71 4.89 -2.69
C ALA A 73 11.74 3.76 -3.74
N ALA A 74 12.40 2.64 -3.42
CA ALA A 74 12.42 1.47 -4.30
C ALA A 74 11.05 0.83 -4.44
N ALA A 75 10.28 0.74 -3.35
CA ALA A 75 8.93 0.17 -3.36
C ALA A 75 7.90 1.02 -4.10
N THR A 76 8.20 2.29 -4.35
CA THR A 76 7.29 3.26 -4.99
C THR A 76 7.74 3.72 -6.37
N HIS A 77 8.77 3.09 -6.95
CA HIS A 77 9.37 3.54 -8.22
C HIS A 77 8.38 3.60 -9.40
N ASP A 78 7.37 2.75 -9.40
CA ASP A 78 6.32 2.66 -10.42
C ASP A 78 4.99 3.30 -9.98
N ILE A 79 4.98 3.99 -8.83
CA ILE A 79 3.79 4.62 -8.26
C ILE A 79 3.77 6.09 -8.66
N SER A 80 2.63 6.55 -9.15
CA SER A 80 2.42 7.94 -9.57
C SER A 80 1.56 8.75 -8.61
N PHE A 81 0.94 8.11 -7.63
CA PHE A 81 0.21 8.75 -6.53
C PHE A 81 0.37 7.91 -5.26
N LEU A 82 0.92 8.50 -4.21
CA LEU A 82 1.18 7.85 -2.94
C LEU A 82 0.41 8.51 -1.81
N ALA A 83 -0.48 7.77 -1.17
CA ALA A 83 -1.16 8.16 0.06
C ALA A 83 -0.46 7.51 1.25
N ALA A 84 0.04 8.30 2.19
CA ALA A 84 0.67 7.82 3.41
C ALA A 84 -0.28 7.96 4.60
N THR A 85 -0.37 6.91 5.42
CA THR A 85 -1.16 6.95 6.65
C THR A 85 -0.36 7.57 7.79
N SER A 86 -0.96 8.45 8.57
CA SER A 86 -0.33 9.05 9.74
C SER A 86 -1.38 9.40 10.79
N ALA A 87 -1.12 9.03 12.04
CA ALA A 87 -1.93 9.43 13.18
C ALA A 87 -1.41 10.73 13.83
N ARG A 88 -0.23 11.21 13.45
CA ARG A 88 0.40 12.39 14.03
C ARG A 88 0.11 13.63 13.18
N ARG A 89 -0.18 14.74 13.87
CA ARG A 89 -0.04 16.07 13.25
C ARG A 89 1.45 16.36 13.11
N ARG A 90 1.85 16.81 11.94
CA ARG A 90 3.25 17.11 11.61
C ARG A 90 3.36 18.57 11.22
N ASP A 91 4.44 19.22 11.68
CA ASP A 91 4.80 20.59 11.27
C ASP A 91 5.45 20.59 9.87
N LEU A 92 4.88 19.81 8.97
CA LEU A 92 5.30 19.73 7.58
C LEU A 92 4.23 20.34 6.69
N ALA A 93 4.63 21.06 5.67
CA ALA A 93 3.73 21.60 4.65
C ALA A 93 3.20 20.48 3.74
N ILE A 94 2.49 19.52 4.35
CA ILE A 94 1.97 18.33 3.68
C ILE A 94 0.44 18.41 3.64
N ARG A 95 -0.10 18.05 2.49
CA ARG A 95 -1.54 17.88 2.31
C ARG A 95 -2.04 16.74 3.19
N SER A 96 -3.03 16.98 4.00
CA SER A 96 -3.69 15.94 4.79
C SER A 96 -5.16 15.79 4.38
N SER A 97 -5.66 14.57 4.48
CA SER A 97 -7.00 14.21 4.06
C SER A 97 -7.56 13.12 4.95
N ASP A 98 -8.87 13.02 5.03
CA ASP A 98 -9.51 11.86 5.63
C ASP A 98 -9.45 10.65 4.67
N PRO A 99 -9.66 9.42 5.19
CA PRO A 99 -9.56 8.20 4.38
C PRO A 99 -10.55 8.16 3.21
N ARG A 100 -11.74 8.70 3.36
CA ARG A 100 -12.76 8.71 2.31
C ARG A 100 -12.33 9.60 1.15
N HIS A 101 -11.83 10.79 1.45
CA HIS A 101 -11.33 11.71 0.44
C HIS A 101 -10.07 11.16 -0.24
N ALA A 102 -9.16 10.58 0.52
CA ALA A 102 -7.98 9.92 -0.04
C ALA A 102 -8.35 8.77 -0.99
N ALA A 103 -9.34 7.96 -0.63
CA ALA A 103 -9.85 6.89 -1.51
C ALA A 103 -10.43 7.47 -2.82
N ALA A 104 -11.19 8.55 -2.76
CA ALA A 104 -11.71 9.23 -3.95
C ALA A 104 -10.58 9.75 -4.85
N MET A 105 -9.52 10.30 -4.27
CA MET A 105 -8.33 10.75 -5.02
C MET A 105 -7.62 9.58 -5.70
N ILE A 106 -7.47 8.45 -5.03
CA ILE A 106 -6.87 7.22 -5.60
C ILE A 106 -7.69 6.74 -6.79
N VAL A 107 -8.99 6.62 -6.63
CA VAL A 107 -9.89 6.18 -7.71
C VAL A 107 -9.83 7.16 -8.89
N GLY A 108 -9.90 8.46 -8.64
CA GLY A 108 -9.81 9.48 -9.67
C GLY A 108 -8.48 9.45 -10.43
N HIS A 109 -7.38 9.19 -9.73
CA HIS A 109 -6.05 9.07 -10.34
C HIS A 109 -5.93 7.85 -11.25
N THR A 110 -6.37 6.68 -10.78
CA THR A 110 -6.24 5.43 -11.54
C THR A 110 -7.25 5.31 -12.67
N SER A 111 -8.42 5.92 -12.57
CA SER A 111 -9.43 5.93 -13.63
C SER A 111 -8.97 6.65 -14.90
N GLN A 112 -8.01 7.57 -14.82
CA GLN A 112 -7.40 8.23 -15.98
C GLN A 112 -6.59 7.27 -16.87
N SER A 113 -6.41 6.05 -16.43
CA SER A 113 -5.66 5.01 -17.15
C SER A 113 -6.52 4.14 -18.06
N HIS A 114 -7.81 4.43 -18.17
CA HIS A 114 -8.74 3.65 -18.98
C HIS A 114 -8.28 3.60 -20.46
N GLY A 115 -8.23 2.39 -21.01
CA GLY A 115 -7.82 2.16 -22.40
C GLY A 115 -6.32 2.25 -22.69
N LYS A 116 -5.48 2.49 -21.67
CA LYS A 116 -4.02 2.53 -21.84
C LYS A 116 -3.39 1.14 -21.73
N ALA A 117 -2.23 0.96 -22.38
CA ALA A 117 -1.40 -0.23 -22.19
C ALA A 117 -1.02 -0.39 -20.71
N ALA A 118 -0.76 -1.64 -20.28
CA ALA A 118 -0.45 -1.93 -18.88
C ALA A 118 0.77 -1.13 -18.36
N SER A 119 1.77 -0.89 -19.21
CA SER A 119 2.96 -0.07 -18.90
C SER A 119 2.65 1.40 -18.65
N ASP A 120 1.56 1.91 -19.22
CA ASP A 120 1.21 3.34 -19.17
C ASP A 120 0.10 3.64 -18.17
N ARG A 121 -0.35 2.63 -17.43
CA ARG A 121 -1.40 2.79 -16.43
C ARG A 121 -0.86 3.49 -15.20
N LYS A 122 -1.57 4.52 -14.77
CA LYS A 122 -1.28 5.20 -13.50
C LYS A 122 -1.57 4.27 -12.35
N ARG A 123 -0.60 4.13 -11.45
CA ARG A 123 -0.71 3.30 -10.26
C ARG A 123 -0.67 4.16 -9.01
N ALA A 124 -1.55 3.86 -8.08
CA ALA A 124 -1.57 4.46 -6.76
C ALA A 124 -1.16 3.45 -5.70
N ALA A 125 -0.63 3.93 -4.60
CA ALA A 125 -0.30 3.10 -3.45
C ALA A 125 -0.74 3.76 -2.14
N ILE A 126 -0.95 2.91 -1.14
CA ILE A 126 -1.19 3.33 0.24
C ILE A 126 -0.02 2.81 1.07
N LEU A 127 0.67 3.72 1.74
CA LEU A 127 1.83 3.44 2.57
C LEU A 127 1.46 3.45 4.04
N PHE A 128 1.71 2.34 4.73
CA PHE A 128 1.54 2.18 6.17
C PHE A 128 2.89 2.07 6.86
N GLY A 129 3.03 2.72 8.00
CA GLY A 129 4.24 2.65 8.83
C GLY A 129 4.26 1.46 9.79
N PRO A 130 5.39 1.29 10.50
CA PRO A 130 5.52 0.27 11.54
C PRO A 130 4.54 0.50 12.69
N GLU A 131 4.13 -0.58 13.34
CA GLU A 131 3.04 -0.61 14.33
C GLU A 131 3.30 0.32 15.52
N ALA A 132 4.54 0.34 16.03
CA ALA A 132 4.87 1.09 17.23
C ALA A 132 5.09 2.59 17.00
N SER A 133 5.68 2.98 15.86
CA SER A 133 6.16 4.35 15.64
C SER A 133 5.48 5.10 14.48
N GLY A 134 4.81 4.38 13.57
CA GLY A 134 4.30 4.97 12.34
C GLY A 134 5.43 5.37 11.38
N LEU A 135 5.08 6.06 10.31
CA LEU A 135 6.03 6.57 9.33
C LEU A 135 6.89 7.70 9.91
N ASP A 136 8.15 7.75 9.51
CA ASP A 136 9.00 8.90 9.80
C ASP A 136 8.76 10.05 8.80
N ASN A 137 9.38 11.22 9.06
CA ASN A 137 9.17 12.39 8.22
C ASN A 137 9.71 12.21 6.81
N ASP A 138 10.83 11.51 6.65
CA ASP A 138 11.43 11.26 5.33
C ASP A 138 10.55 10.37 4.45
N GLU A 139 9.83 9.45 5.06
CA GLU A 139 8.85 8.59 4.37
C GLU A 139 7.58 9.37 4.01
N VAL A 140 7.08 10.19 4.92
CA VAL A 140 5.85 10.96 4.71
C VAL A 140 6.01 12.00 3.60
N VAL A 141 7.18 12.63 3.46
CA VAL A 141 7.43 13.62 2.40
C VAL A 141 7.45 13.02 1.00
N LEU A 142 7.54 11.68 0.86
CA LEU A 142 7.39 11.00 -0.43
C LEU A 142 5.94 10.91 -0.89
N ALA A 143 4.99 11.14 0.00
CA ALA A 143 3.57 11.07 -0.31
C ALA A 143 3.06 12.34 -1.02
N ASP A 144 2.00 12.16 -1.79
CA ASP A 144 1.25 13.25 -2.44
C ASP A 144 0.17 13.81 -1.51
#